data_0b7ba00d95fcfdd3af5d958b16148fc2
#
_entry.id   0b7ba00d95fcfdd3af5d958b16148fc2
#
_cell.length_a   1.000
_cell.length_b   1.000
_cell.length_c   1.000
_cell.angle_alpha   90.00
_cell.angle_beta   90.00
_cell.angle_gamma   90.00
#
_symmetry.space_group_name_H-M   'P 1'
#
loop_
_entity.id
_entity.type
_entity.pdbx_description
1 polymer ?
#
loop_
_entity_poly.entity_id
_entity_poly.type
_entity_poly.pdbx_seq_one_letter_code
_entity_poly.pdbx_strand_id
1 'polypeptide(L)'
;MNGVEIRIRGKVQGVGFRPFVWQLAQRLGRLGDVCNDGDGVLVRLLGDEAEFIPALARHCPPLARIDSARAAPFVWQALPKAFTIRRSAGGTMRTQIVPDAATCPACLAEMNDPEERRYRYPFINCTHCGPRFTIIRAMPYDRPFTAMAPFPLCPSCEAEYRNPADRRFHAQPVACESCGPRLEWRSGEESCYGEAALRAAVERIAAGQIVAIKGLGGFHLACDAGNAGAVATLRQRKHRPAKPLAVMLPTAEGLPAEARALLSAPAAPVVLVDKTRIDGLCDDIAPGLAEAGVMLASNPLQHLVLEALARPVVMTSGNLSGRPPALTNERALADLAGIADGFLLHNRDIVQRMDDSVVRQSGEMLRRSRGYVPDALPLPPGVSRPPAAAVPRRGYEKYLLPGARR
;
A
#
# COMPACT_ATOMS: atom_id res chain seq x y z
N MET A 1 -37.26 -8.41 20.83
CA MET A 1 -37.39 -6.98 20.54
C MET A 1 -36.91 -6.73 19.13
N ASN A 2 -37.61 -5.82 18.42
CA ASN A 2 -37.33 -5.58 17.01
C ASN A 2 -36.04 -4.80 16.82
N GLY A 3 -35.30 -5.22 15.85
CA GLY A 3 -34.09 -4.56 15.36
C GLY A 3 -33.94 -4.77 13.85
N VAL A 4 -32.83 -4.35 13.32
CA VAL A 4 -32.50 -4.47 11.92
C VAL A 4 -31.12 -5.09 11.74
N GLU A 5 -31.00 -5.98 10.78
CA GLU A 5 -29.72 -6.50 10.31
C GLU A 5 -29.38 -5.84 8.97
N ILE A 6 -28.21 -5.23 8.88
CA ILE A 6 -27.73 -4.54 7.68
C ILE A 6 -26.56 -5.32 7.11
N ARG A 7 -26.71 -5.84 5.89
CA ARG A 7 -25.66 -6.50 5.12
C ARG A 7 -24.98 -5.49 4.20
N ILE A 8 -23.69 -5.22 4.45
CA ILE A 8 -22.89 -4.28 3.68
C ILE A 8 -21.87 -5.06 2.85
N ARG A 9 -21.90 -4.86 1.53
CA ARG A 9 -20.97 -5.47 0.57
C ARG A 9 -20.16 -4.41 -0.14
N GLY A 10 -18.97 -4.81 -0.62
CA GLY A 10 -18.03 -3.95 -1.30
C GLY A 10 -16.62 -4.11 -0.72
N LYS A 11 -15.83 -3.06 -0.83
CA LYS A 11 -14.49 -2.96 -0.24
C LYS A 11 -14.61 -2.46 1.20
N VAL A 12 -15.00 -3.37 2.11
CA VAL A 12 -15.37 -3.03 3.49
C VAL A 12 -14.58 -3.81 4.55
N GLN A 13 -13.57 -4.58 4.14
CA GLN A 13 -12.66 -5.27 5.06
C GLN A 13 -11.21 -4.81 4.85
N GLY A 14 -10.42 -4.72 5.92
CA GLY A 14 -9.03 -4.25 5.86
C GLY A 14 -8.86 -2.74 5.65
N VAL A 15 -9.93 -1.96 5.75
CA VAL A 15 -9.99 -0.50 5.50
C VAL A 15 -10.47 0.30 6.71
N GLY A 16 -10.45 -0.28 7.91
CA GLY A 16 -10.97 0.39 9.11
C GLY A 16 -12.50 0.50 9.16
N PHE A 17 -13.22 -0.31 8.39
CA PHE A 17 -14.68 -0.18 8.28
C PHE A 17 -15.41 -0.58 9.57
N ARG A 18 -15.01 -1.66 10.26
CA ARG A 18 -15.59 -2.06 11.56
C ARG A 18 -15.40 -0.97 12.64
N PRO A 19 -14.20 -0.40 12.86
CA PRO A 19 -14.01 0.76 13.73
C PRO A 19 -14.91 1.93 13.36
N PHE A 20 -14.98 2.25 12.08
CA PHE A 20 -15.83 3.33 11.57
C PHE A 20 -17.32 3.09 11.90
N VAL A 21 -17.83 1.88 11.65
CA VAL A 21 -19.21 1.49 12.01
C VAL A 21 -19.43 1.63 13.52
N TRP A 22 -18.49 1.18 14.33
CA TRP A 22 -18.55 1.32 15.78
C TRP A 22 -18.60 2.79 16.23
N GLN A 23 -17.70 3.62 15.71
CA GLN A 23 -17.68 5.06 16.01
C GLN A 23 -18.94 5.77 15.55
N LEU A 24 -19.49 5.39 14.40
CA LEU A 24 -20.75 5.91 13.89
C LEU A 24 -21.91 5.53 14.82
N ALA A 25 -21.97 4.27 15.27
CA ALA A 25 -22.97 3.81 16.21
C ALA A 25 -22.91 4.57 17.54
N GLN A 26 -21.69 4.82 18.07
CA GLN A 26 -21.50 5.63 19.28
C GLN A 26 -22.05 7.05 19.08
N ARG A 27 -21.70 7.72 17.96
CA ARG A 27 -22.17 9.08 17.66
C ARG A 27 -23.69 9.19 17.54
N LEU A 28 -24.32 8.14 16.99
CA LEU A 28 -25.78 8.10 16.81
C LEU A 28 -26.51 7.46 18.01
N GLY A 29 -25.80 7.13 19.10
CA GLY A 29 -26.40 6.51 20.29
C GLY A 29 -27.06 5.15 20.00
N ARG A 30 -26.56 4.41 19.00
CA ARG A 30 -27.13 3.10 18.60
C ARG A 30 -26.52 1.95 19.40
N LEU A 31 -27.37 0.99 19.76
CA LEU A 31 -26.98 -0.26 20.41
C LEU A 31 -26.99 -1.41 19.38
N GLY A 32 -26.09 -2.38 19.57
CA GLY A 32 -26.03 -3.51 18.64
C GLY A 32 -24.64 -4.13 18.48
N ASP A 33 -24.36 -4.64 17.29
CA ASP A 33 -23.07 -5.22 16.98
C ASP A 33 -22.66 -5.09 15.51
N VAL A 34 -21.36 -5.25 15.26
CA VAL A 34 -20.78 -5.36 13.92
C VAL A 34 -19.79 -6.51 13.85
N CYS A 35 -19.80 -7.28 12.76
CA CYS A 35 -18.77 -8.28 12.47
C CYS A 35 -18.45 -8.36 10.98
N ASN A 36 -17.28 -8.91 10.65
CA ASN A 36 -16.96 -9.36 9.30
C ASN A 36 -17.37 -10.83 9.14
N ASP A 37 -17.76 -11.18 7.93
CA ASP A 37 -17.92 -12.57 7.51
C ASP A 37 -17.50 -12.74 6.04
N GLY A 38 -17.75 -13.92 5.45
CA GLY A 38 -17.40 -14.19 4.05
C GLY A 38 -18.09 -13.30 3.03
N ASP A 39 -19.25 -12.72 3.37
CA ASP A 39 -20.08 -11.91 2.47
C ASP A 39 -19.88 -10.38 2.62
N GLY A 40 -19.08 -9.93 3.59
CA GLY A 40 -18.83 -8.52 3.83
C GLY A 40 -18.85 -8.12 5.29
N VAL A 41 -19.61 -7.07 5.62
CA VAL A 41 -19.83 -6.60 6.98
C VAL A 41 -21.30 -6.78 7.34
N LEU A 42 -21.53 -7.36 8.49
CA LEU A 42 -22.84 -7.50 9.07
C LEU A 42 -22.97 -6.57 10.27
N VAL A 43 -23.94 -5.67 10.23
CA VAL A 43 -24.30 -4.77 11.32
C VAL A 43 -25.68 -5.14 11.82
N ARG A 44 -25.87 -5.23 13.14
CA ARG A 44 -27.17 -5.39 13.77
C ARG A 44 -27.44 -4.22 14.69
N LEU A 45 -28.57 -3.57 14.50
CA LEU A 45 -29.00 -2.43 15.31
C LEU A 45 -30.24 -2.80 16.12
N LEU A 46 -30.34 -2.27 17.32
CA LEU A 46 -31.59 -2.20 18.04
C LEU A 46 -32.39 -1.00 17.48
N GLY A 47 -33.64 -1.23 17.08
CA GLY A 47 -34.47 -0.21 16.42
C GLY A 47 -34.31 -0.24 14.89
N ASP A 48 -34.33 0.93 14.25
CA ASP A 48 -34.33 1.11 12.79
C ASP A 48 -32.97 1.57 12.25
N GLU A 49 -32.84 1.57 10.91
CA GLU A 49 -31.65 1.97 10.15
C GLU A 49 -31.75 3.32 9.47
N ALA A 50 -32.85 4.05 9.62
CA ALA A 50 -33.23 5.20 8.78
C ALA A 50 -32.11 6.27 8.66
N GLU A 51 -31.45 6.59 9.75
CA GLU A 51 -30.33 7.55 9.78
C GLU A 51 -28.97 6.86 9.53
N PHE A 52 -28.84 5.60 9.90
CA PHE A 52 -27.56 4.89 9.94
C PHE A 52 -27.00 4.61 8.54
N ILE A 53 -27.80 4.11 7.60
CA ILE A 53 -27.35 3.79 6.23
C ILE A 53 -26.92 5.06 5.47
N PRO A 54 -27.66 6.17 5.47
CA PRO A 54 -27.18 7.42 4.87
C PRO A 54 -25.89 7.95 5.49
N ALA A 55 -25.73 7.82 6.81
CA ALA A 55 -24.51 8.23 7.50
C ALA A 55 -23.31 7.35 7.17
N LEU A 56 -23.47 6.03 6.99
CA LEU A 56 -22.44 5.14 6.50
C LEU A 56 -21.90 5.59 5.12
N ALA A 57 -22.79 5.94 4.20
CA ALA A 57 -22.39 6.39 2.86
C ALA A 57 -21.67 7.74 2.91
N ARG A 58 -22.16 8.69 3.73
CA ARG A 58 -21.60 10.04 3.83
C ARG A 58 -20.20 10.08 4.45
N HIS A 59 -19.92 9.21 5.40
CA HIS A 59 -18.67 9.20 6.18
C HIS A 59 -17.79 7.99 5.89
N CYS A 60 -18.00 7.32 4.76
CA CYS A 60 -17.25 6.12 4.37
C CYS A 60 -15.74 6.36 4.42
N PRO A 61 -14.94 5.47 5.03
CA PRO A 61 -13.50 5.60 5.08
C PRO A 61 -12.86 5.70 3.69
N PRO A 62 -11.74 6.44 3.51
CA PRO A 62 -11.17 6.75 2.20
C PRO A 62 -10.82 5.52 1.33
N LEU A 63 -10.45 4.40 1.94
CA LEU A 63 -10.13 3.16 1.23
C LEU A 63 -11.32 2.23 1.09
N ALA A 64 -12.43 2.53 1.75
CA ALA A 64 -13.65 1.72 1.68
C ALA A 64 -14.51 2.10 0.47
N ARG A 65 -15.29 1.13 0.00
CA ARG A 65 -16.34 1.36 -1.00
C ARG A 65 -17.53 0.48 -0.65
N ILE A 66 -18.69 1.08 -0.51
CA ILE A 66 -19.95 0.39 -0.28
C ILE A 66 -20.60 0.16 -1.65
N ASP A 67 -20.68 -1.10 -2.08
CA ASP A 67 -21.36 -1.47 -3.33
C ASP A 67 -22.86 -1.70 -3.07
N SER A 68 -23.22 -2.19 -1.88
CA SER A 68 -24.59 -2.29 -1.43
C SER A 68 -24.69 -2.33 0.10
N ALA A 69 -25.77 -1.75 0.63
CA ALA A 69 -26.22 -1.90 2.00
C ALA A 69 -27.70 -2.29 1.98
N ARG A 70 -28.01 -3.47 2.51
CA ARG A 70 -29.38 -4.01 2.54
C ARG A 70 -29.79 -4.31 3.96
N ALA A 71 -30.91 -3.73 4.38
CA ALA A 71 -31.52 -3.96 5.67
C ALA A 71 -32.56 -5.06 5.60
N ALA A 72 -32.67 -5.84 6.67
CA ALA A 72 -33.72 -6.85 6.89
C ALA A 72 -34.14 -6.82 8.36
N PRO A 73 -35.41 -7.17 8.68
CA PRO A 73 -35.85 -7.28 10.05
C PRO A 73 -35.01 -8.30 10.84
N PHE A 74 -34.69 -7.96 12.08
CA PHE A 74 -33.94 -8.81 13.00
C PHE A 74 -34.57 -8.82 14.38
N VAL A 75 -34.64 -9.99 15.03
CA VAL A 75 -35.19 -10.12 16.39
C VAL A 75 -34.05 -10.45 17.37
N TRP A 76 -33.83 -9.57 18.33
CA TRP A 76 -32.86 -9.76 19.40
C TRP A 76 -33.38 -10.78 20.43
N GLN A 77 -32.57 -11.80 20.70
CA GLN A 77 -32.86 -12.77 21.78
C GLN A 77 -32.60 -12.15 23.16
N ALA A 78 -31.59 -11.27 23.25
CA ALA A 78 -31.27 -10.48 24.44
C ALA A 78 -30.93 -9.07 24.00
N LEU A 79 -31.36 -8.07 24.79
CA LEU A 79 -31.05 -6.66 24.49
C LEU A 79 -29.54 -6.37 24.55
N PRO A 80 -28.95 -5.77 23.52
CA PRO A 80 -27.59 -5.30 23.58
C PRO A 80 -27.50 -4.12 24.56
N LYS A 81 -26.51 -4.14 25.46
CA LYS A 81 -26.26 -3.06 26.42
C LYS A 81 -25.33 -1.97 25.86
N ALA A 82 -24.64 -2.28 24.78
CA ALA A 82 -23.70 -1.39 24.10
C ALA A 82 -23.60 -1.78 22.62
N PHE A 83 -22.97 -0.95 21.81
CA PHE A 83 -22.56 -1.36 20.46
C PHE A 83 -21.18 -2.04 20.53
N THR A 84 -21.07 -3.26 20.02
CA THR A 84 -19.86 -4.09 20.16
C THR A 84 -19.32 -4.55 18.81
N ILE A 85 -18.01 -4.79 18.75
CA ILE A 85 -17.37 -5.41 17.59
C ILE A 85 -17.19 -6.89 17.91
N ARG A 86 -17.89 -7.75 17.17
CA ARG A 86 -17.75 -9.20 17.32
C ARG A 86 -16.59 -9.74 16.49
N ARG A 87 -16.07 -10.90 16.88
CA ARG A 87 -15.09 -11.63 16.09
C ARG A 87 -15.66 -11.97 14.72
N SER A 88 -14.79 -11.99 13.70
CA SER A 88 -15.16 -12.37 12.34
C SER A 88 -15.77 -13.80 12.35
N ALA A 89 -16.88 -13.98 11.65
CA ALA A 89 -17.47 -15.28 11.44
C ALA A 89 -16.81 -15.95 10.22
N GLY A 90 -16.61 -17.27 10.28
CA GLY A 90 -16.11 -18.05 9.15
C GLY A 90 -17.13 -18.11 8.00
N GLY A 91 -16.69 -18.57 6.82
CA GLY A 91 -17.52 -18.75 5.64
C GLY A 91 -16.72 -18.69 4.35
N THR A 92 -17.36 -19.01 3.23
CA THR A 92 -16.73 -18.85 1.90
C THR A 92 -16.49 -17.37 1.64
N MET A 93 -15.23 -16.99 1.46
CA MET A 93 -14.82 -15.59 1.31
C MET A 93 -15.24 -15.05 -0.06
N ARG A 94 -16.12 -14.07 -0.06
CA ARG A 94 -16.58 -13.30 -1.24
C ARG A 94 -16.17 -11.82 -1.18
N THR A 95 -15.38 -11.45 -0.17
CA THR A 95 -14.92 -10.07 0.03
C THR A 95 -13.70 -9.76 -0.85
N GLN A 96 -13.57 -8.50 -1.22
CA GLN A 96 -12.45 -8.02 -2.02
C GLN A 96 -11.24 -7.77 -1.11
N ILE A 97 -10.05 -8.14 -1.59
CA ILE A 97 -8.79 -7.73 -0.98
C ILE A 97 -8.52 -6.26 -1.37
N VAL A 98 -8.08 -5.47 -0.41
CA VAL A 98 -7.79 -4.05 -0.62
C VAL A 98 -6.40 -3.88 -1.22
N PRO A 99 -6.21 -3.00 -2.21
CA PRO A 99 -4.89 -2.60 -2.68
C PRO A 99 -4.04 -1.98 -1.57
N ASP A 100 -2.72 -2.01 -1.75
CA ASP A 100 -1.82 -1.21 -0.94
C ASP A 100 -2.11 0.27 -1.13
N ALA A 101 -2.01 1.05 -0.07
CA ALA A 101 -2.25 2.49 -0.09
C ALA A 101 -1.03 3.27 0.40
N ALA A 102 -0.79 4.42 -0.23
CA ALA A 102 0.25 5.36 0.17
C ALA A 102 0.08 5.82 1.62
N THR A 103 1.18 6.24 2.24
CA THR A 103 1.19 6.76 3.61
C THR A 103 0.25 7.94 3.75
N CYS A 104 -0.69 7.89 4.67
CA CYS A 104 -1.67 8.96 4.86
C CYS A 104 -1.06 10.17 5.62
N PRO A 105 -1.65 11.38 5.48
CA PRO A 105 -1.13 12.58 6.14
C PRO A 105 -0.96 12.44 7.66
N ALA A 106 -1.88 11.75 8.34
CA ALA A 106 -1.79 11.55 9.78
C ALA A 106 -0.61 10.64 10.19
N CYS A 107 -0.27 9.63 9.38
CA CYS A 107 0.94 8.82 9.62
C CYS A 107 2.23 9.57 9.27
N LEU A 108 2.20 10.45 8.26
CA LEU A 108 3.35 11.33 7.96
C LEU A 108 3.57 12.35 9.07
N ALA A 109 2.53 12.99 9.57
CA ALA A 109 2.64 13.93 10.70
C ALA A 109 3.27 13.25 11.92
N GLU A 110 2.78 12.06 12.32
CA GLU A 110 3.34 11.29 13.44
C GLU A 110 4.80 10.84 13.18
N MET A 111 5.13 10.46 11.94
CA MET A 111 6.49 10.06 11.58
C MET A 111 7.50 11.22 11.69
N ASN A 112 7.03 12.44 11.47
CA ASN A 112 7.87 13.64 11.45
C ASN A 112 7.88 14.40 12.81
N ASP A 113 7.07 13.97 13.77
CA ASP A 113 7.00 14.58 15.09
C ASP A 113 7.95 13.86 16.07
N PRO A 114 9.01 14.55 16.56
CA PRO A 114 9.97 13.97 17.50
C PRO A 114 9.36 13.48 18.83
N GLU A 115 8.21 14.03 19.24
CA GLU A 115 7.52 13.62 20.47
C GLU A 115 6.72 12.32 20.28
N GLU A 116 6.52 11.89 19.04
CA GLU A 116 5.73 10.71 18.74
C GLU A 116 6.54 9.42 18.82
N ARG A 117 5.92 8.36 19.32
CA ARG A 117 6.54 7.04 19.50
C ARG A 117 7.04 6.40 18.21
N ARG A 118 6.53 6.79 17.07
CA ARG A 118 6.91 6.31 15.73
C ARG A 118 7.67 7.36 14.92
N TYR A 119 8.28 8.31 15.61
CA TYR A 119 9.18 9.26 14.96
C TYR A 119 10.20 8.51 14.08
N ARG A 120 10.28 8.89 12.82
CA ARG A 120 11.17 8.29 11.79
C ARG A 120 11.06 6.76 11.62
N TYR A 121 9.96 6.14 12.06
CA TYR A 121 9.78 4.71 11.89
C TYR A 121 9.35 4.35 10.45
N PRO A 122 10.17 3.62 9.65
CA PRO A 122 9.97 3.43 8.20
C PRO A 122 8.86 2.44 7.84
N PHE A 123 8.14 1.91 8.82
CA PHE A 123 7.02 0.98 8.63
C PHE A 123 5.73 1.46 9.32
N ILE A 124 5.66 2.76 9.67
CA ILE A 124 4.44 3.36 10.24
C ILE A 124 3.25 3.20 9.30
N ASN A 125 2.09 2.90 9.84
CA ASN A 125 0.84 2.75 9.12
C ASN A 125 -0.36 2.84 10.05
N CYS A 126 -1.57 2.89 9.46
CA CYS A 126 -2.83 2.78 10.17
C CYS A 126 -3.87 2.04 9.31
N THR A 127 -5.15 2.10 9.69
CA THR A 127 -6.23 1.48 8.89
C THR A 127 -6.45 2.14 7.52
N HIS A 128 -5.96 3.37 7.31
CA HIS A 128 -6.15 4.14 6.08
C HIS A 128 -4.94 4.12 5.14
N CYS A 129 -3.81 3.50 5.49
CA CYS A 129 -2.60 3.50 4.67
C CYS A 129 -1.74 2.25 4.91
N GLY A 130 -0.71 2.08 4.08
CA GLY A 130 0.28 1.01 4.19
C GLY A 130 -0.07 -0.25 3.40
N PRO A 131 0.70 -1.33 3.61
CA PRO A 131 0.56 -2.56 2.83
C PRO A 131 -0.72 -3.32 3.17
N ARG A 132 -1.30 -3.95 2.13
CA ARG A 132 -2.48 -4.82 2.20
C ARG A 132 -2.27 -6.05 1.33
N PHE A 133 -2.42 -5.89 0.00
CA PHE A 133 -2.28 -6.97 -0.95
C PHE A 133 -0.88 -7.55 -0.97
N THR A 134 0.15 -6.73 -0.88
CA THR A 134 1.55 -7.19 -0.91
C THR A 134 1.98 -8.05 0.28
N ILE A 135 1.26 -7.98 1.39
CA ILE A 135 1.59 -8.75 2.61
C ILE A 135 0.65 -9.92 2.89
N ILE A 136 -0.45 -10.09 2.14
CA ILE A 136 -1.45 -11.11 2.43
C ILE A 136 -0.99 -12.50 1.97
N ARG A 137 -1.10 -13.50 2.87
CA ARG A 137 -0.82 -14.92 2.59
C ARG A 137 -2.11 -15.72 2.36
N ALA A 138 -3.16 -15.39 3.12
CA ALA A 138 -4.47 -16.03 3.03
C ALA A 138 -5.56 -15.10 3.52
N MET A 139 -6.82 -15.44 3.21
CA MET A 139 -8.01 -14.80 3.77
C MET A 139 -8.52 -15.59 4.98
N PRO A 140 -9.17 -14.94 5.97
CA PRO A 140 -9.48 -13.51 6.05
C PRO A 140 -8.21 -12.65 6.25
N TYR A 141 -8.31 -11.33 5.94
CA TYR A 141 -7.21 -10.39 6.16
C TYR A 141 -7.04 -10.12 7.66
N ASP A 142 -6.36 -11.03 8.33
CA ASP A 142 -5.99 -10.95 9.75
C ASP A 142 -4.47 -11.15 9.90
N ARG A 143 -3.84 -10.54 10.92
CA ARG A 143 -2.39 -10.51 11.11
C ARG A 143 -1.69 -11.87 10.98
N PRO A 144 -2.22 -12.99 11.53
CA PRO A 144 -1.60 -14.31 11.38
C PRO A 144 -1.52 -14.80 9.93
N PHE A 145 -2.39 -14.27 9.04
CA PHE A 145 -2.42 -14.62 7.61
C PHE A 145 -1.70 -13.60 6.73
N THR A 146 -0.81 -12.81 7.32
CA THR A 146 0.00 -11.80 6.62
C THR A 146 1.49 -11.99 6.87
N ALA A 147 2.34 -11.23 6.15
CA ALA A 147 3.77 -11.15 6.42
C ALA A 147 4.11 -10.53 7.80
N MET A 148 3.10 -10.06 8.54
CA MET A 148 3.29 -9.53 9.89
C MET A 148 3.15 -10.59 11.00
N ALA A 149 2.79 -11.83 10.68
CA ALA A 149 2.70 -12.92 11.64
C ALA A 149 3.95 -13.13 12.51
N PRO A 150 5.20 -13.00 11.96
CA PRO A 150 6.42 -13.13 12.76
C PRO A 150 6.72 -11.96 13.72
N PHE A 151 5.91 -10.88 13.70
CA PHE A 151 6.12 -9.68 14.50
C PHE A 151 5.03 -9.55 15.56
N PRO A 152 5.19 -10.16 16.76
CA PRO A 152 4.23 -10.03 17.85
C PRO A 152 4.13 -8.58 18.31
N LEU A 153 2.92 -8.13 18.63
CA LEU A 153 2.70 -6.76 19.08
C LEU A 153 3.32 -6.54 20.47
N CYS A 154 4.02 -5.43 20.66
CA CYS A 154 4.39 -4.97 21.99
C CYS A 154 3.14 -4.46 22.75
N PRO A 155 3.19 -4.32 24.10
CA PRO A 155 2.02 -3.89 24.87
C PRO A 155 1.38 -2.60 24.38
N SER A 156 2.16 -1.60 23.97
CA SER A 156 1.63 -0.33 23.44
C SER A 156 0.94 -0.50 22.08
N CYS A 157 1.52 -1.27 21.15
CA CYS A 157 0.88 -1.55 19.87
C CYS A 157 -0.35 -2.44 20.01
N GLU A 158 -0.35 -3.36 20.98
CA GLU A 158 -1.51 -4.20 21.32
C GLU A 158 -2.67 -3.35 21.86
N ALA A 159 -2.37 -2.37 22.74
CA ALA A 159 -3.37 -1.44 23.27
C ALA A 159 -4.04 -0.63 22.16
N GLU A 160 -3.24 -0.04 21.26
CA GLU A 160 -3.79 0.66 20.06
C GLU A 160 -4.61 -0.27 19.17
N TYR A 161 -4.09 -1.48 18.91
CA TYR A 161 -4.74 -2.47 18.06
C TYR A 161 -6.09 -2.92 18.60
N ARG A 162 -6.27 -2.94 19.94
CA ARG A 162 -7.52 -3.34 20.61
C ARG A 162 -8.45 -2.18 20.95
N ASN A 163 -8.01 -0.94 20.87
CA ASN A 163 -8.82 0.23 21.20
C ASN A 163 -9.68 0.67 19.99
N PRO A 164 -11.02 0.54 20.04
CA PRO A 164 -11.90 0.95 18.93
C PRO A 164 -11.86 2.45 18.61
N ALA A 165 -11.42 3.28 19.55
CA ALA A 165 -11.26 4.73 19.35
C ALA A 165 -9.94 5.08 18.63
N ASP A 166 -8.97 4.15 18.57
CA ASP A 166 -7.68 4.38 17.94
C ASP A 166 -7.73 4.17 16.42
N ARG A 167 -7.03 5.02 15.67
CA ARG A 167 -6.90 4.90 14.21
C ARG A 167 -6.16 3.64 13.75
N ARG A 168 -5.54 2.90 14.66
CA ARG A 168 -4.87 1.61 14.44
C ARG A 168 -5.68 0.40 14.91
N PHE A 169 -6.92 0.63 15.32
CA PHE A 169 -7.79 -0.47 15.72
C PHE A 169 -7.90 -1.52 14.61
N HIS A 170 -7.45 -2.76 14.89
CA HIS A 170 -7.36 -3.85 13.91
C HIS A 170 -6.57 -3.52 12.62
N ALA A 171 -5.63 -2.55 12.66
CA ALA A 171 -4.69 -2.33 11.58
C ALA A 171 -3.67 -3.49 11.55
N GLN A 172 -3.87 -4.47 10.69
CA GLN A 172 -3.08 -5.70 10.67
C GLN A 172 -1.57 -5.49 10.53
N PRO A 173 -1.07 -4.48 9.76
CA PRO A 173 0.35 -4.22 9.65
C PRO A 173 0.93 -3.33 10.76
N VAL A 174 0.13 -2.94 11.78
CA VAL A 174 0.60 -2.07 12.86
C VAL A 174 1.84 -2.62 13.55
N ALA A 175 2.80 -1.74 13.80
CA ALA A 175 4.04 -2.02 14.49
C ALA A 175 4.71 -0.72 14.96
N CYS A 176 5.79 -0.85 15.73
CA CYS A 176 6.72 0.23 16.05
C CYS A 176 8.14 -0.32 16.02
N GLU A 177 9.12 0.50 16.29
CA GLU A 177 10.53 0.12 16.27
C GLU A 177 10.83 -1.09 17.18
N SER A 178 10.16 -1.20 18.33
CA SER A 178 10.37 -2.30 19.29
C SER A 178 9.81 -3.64 18.83
N CYS A 179 8.72 -3.66 18.02
CA CYS A 179 8.02 -4.91 17.71
C CYS A 179 7.85 -5.19 16.22
N GLY A 180 8.27 -4.28 15.35
CA GLY A 180 8.05 -4.40 13.93
C GLY A 180 9.29 -4.70 13.10
N PRO A 181 9.14 -4.59 11.77
CA PRO A 181 10.24 -4.75 10.85
C PRO A 181 11.36 -3.74 11.09
N ARG A 182 12.58 -4.14 10.73
CA ARG A 182 13.80 -3.32 10.87
C ARG A 182 14.52 -3.20 9.55
N LEU A 183 15.14 -2.05 9.33
CA LEU A 183 16.04 -1.81 8.21
C LEU A 183 17.38 -2.50 8.43
N GLU A 184 18.00 -2.92 7.35
CA GLU A 184 19.34 -3.46 7.28
C GLU A 184 20.03 -2.90 6.04
N TRP A 185 21.22 -2.36 6.20
CA TRP A 185 22.12 -1.99 5.12
C TRP A 185 23.13 -3.10 4.86
N ARG A 186 23.42 -3.36 3.58
CA ARG A 186 24.52 -4.24 3.17
C ARG A 186 25.25 -3.68 1.96
N SER A 187 26.59 -3.64 2.05
CA SER A 187 27.48 -3.32 0.92
C SER A 187 28.82 -4.02 1.14
N GLY A 188 29.13 -5.07 0.36
CA GLY A 188 30.28 -5.95 0.63
C GLY A 188 30.17 -6.60 2.03
N GLU A 189 31.18 -6.36 2.86
CA GLU A 189 31.21 -6.82 4.25
C GLU A 189 30.57 -5.83 5.24
N GLU A 190 30.26 -4.60 4.77
CA GLU A 190 29.62 -3.57 5.60
C GLU A 190 28.15 -3.92 5.85
N SER A 191 27.75 -3.87 7.13
CA SER A 191 26.34 -4.00 7.52
C SER A 191 26.02 -3.12 8.72
N CYS A 192 24.82 -2.50 8.71
CA CYS A 192 24.27 -1.77 9.84
C CYS A 192 22.73 -1.82 9.81
N TYR A 193 22.08 -1.35 10.88
CA TYR A 193 20.65 -1.51 11.07
C TYR A 193 19.96 -0.19 11.43
N GLY A 194 18.63 -0.14 11.27
CA GLY A 194 17.79 0.97 11.70
C GLY A 194 18.16 2.30 11.03
N GLU A 195 18.29 3.37 11.78
CA GLU A 195 18.60 4.72 11.27
C GLU A 195 19.98 4.78 10.62
N ALA A 196 20.96 4.01 11.13
CA ALA A 196 22.28 3.92 10.47
C ALA A 196 22.21 3.31 9.07
N ALA A 197 21.33 2.32 8.87
CA ALA A 197 21.09 1.72 7.56
C ALA A 197 20.45 2.72 6.58
N LEU A 198 19.49 3.50 7.04
CA LEU A 198 18.88 4.57 6.24
C LEU A 198 19.93 5.61 5.83
N ARG A 199 20.72 6.09 6.78
CA ARG A 199 21.78 7.07 6.54
C ARG A 199 22.81 6.56 5.54
N ALA A 200 23.29 5.32 5.70
CA ALA A 200 24.24 4.72 4.77
C ALA A 200 23.69 4.68 3.33
N ALA A 201 22.41 4.30 3.15
CA ALA A 201 21.77 4.31 1.84
C ALA A 201 21.68 5.71 1.23
N VAL A 202 21.31 6.71 2.02
CA VAL A 202 21.23 8.12 1.60
C VAL A 202 22.59 8.65 1.19
N GLU A 203 23.63 8.41 1.98
CA GLU A 203 25.02 8.84 1.69
C GLU A 203 25.52 8.22 0.38
N ARG A 204 25.22 6.94 0.13
CA ARG A 204 25.61 6.25 -1.12
C ARG A 204 24.90 6.84 -2.34
N ILE A 205 23.59 7.12 -2.24
CA ILE A 205 22.86 7.79 -3.34
C ILE A 205 23.39 9.19 -3.57
N ALA A 206 23.65 9.97 -2.51
CA ALA A 206 24.22 11.32 -2.61
C ALA A 206 25.62 11.33 -3.23
N ALA A 207 26.39 10.27 -3.04
CA ALA A 207 27.71 10.05 -3.66
C ALA A 207 27.62 9.56 -5.12
N GLY A 208 26.43 9.49 -5.72
CA GLY A 208 26.23 9.08 -7.11
C GLY A 208 26.23 7.56 -7.32
N GLN A 209 26.09 6.78 -6.27
CA GLN A 209 26.03 5.31 -6.33
C GLN A 209 24.60 4.82 -6.52
N ILE A 210 24.48 3.55 -6.92
CA ILE A 210 23.19 2.88 -7.15
C ILE A 210 22.85 2.03 -5.93
N VAL A 211 21.70 2.27 -5.31
CA VAL A 211 21.23 1.53 -4.16
C VAL A 211 19.98 0.70 -4.50
N ALA A 212 19.98 -0.58 -4.13
CA ALA A 212 18.79 -1.42 -4.20
C ALA A 212 17.98 -1.24 -2.91
N ILE A 213 16.73 -0.77 -3.02
CA ILE A 213 15.85 -0.50 -1.88
C ILE A 213 14.68 -1.49 -1.91
N LYS A 214 14.46 -2.21 -0.82
CA LYS A 214 13.29 -3.10 -0.67
C LYS A 214 12.02 -2.27 -0.45
N GLY A 215 11.09 -2.35 -1.39
CA GLY A 215 9.80 -1.64 -1.34
C GLY A 215 8.65 -2.50 -0.79
N LEU A 216 7.41 -2.16 -1.17
CA LEU A 216 6.20 -2.90 -0.79
C LEU A 216 6.00 -4.17 -1.64
N GLY A 217 6.12 -4.07 -2.96
CA GLY A 217 5.83 -5.14 -3.91
C GLY A 217 7.03 -5.70 -4.65
N GLY A 218 8.23 -5.25 -4.34
CA GLY A 218 9.50 -5.62 -4.96
C GLY A 218 10.61 -4.67 -4.56
N PHE A 219 11.78 -4.89 -5.13
CA PHE A 219 12.92 -4.00 -4.98
C PHE A 219 12.90 -2.89 -6.03
N HIS A 220 13.49 -1.75 -5.69
CA HIS A 220 13.80 -0.66 -6.61
C HIS A 220 15.30 -0.43 -6.66
N LEU A 221 15.79 0.03 -7.81
CA LEU A 221 17.13 0.58 -7.96
C LEU A 221 17.01 2.10 -7.95
N ALA A 222 17.72 2.73 -7.02
CA ALA A 222 17.69 4.15 -6.77
C ALA A 222 19.07 4.79 -7.04
N CYS A 223 19.08 5.95 -7.68
CA CYS A 223 20.23 6.84 -7.80
C CYS A 223 19.77 8.29 -7.97
N ASP A 224 20.67 9.27 -7.83
CA ASP A 224 20.39 10.68 -8.06
C ASP A 224 19.98 10.91 -9.53
N ALA A 225 18.76 11.43 -9.76
CA ALA A 225 18.20 11.66 -11.09
C ALA A 225 18.84 12.84 -11.82
N GLY A 226 19.51 13.74 -11.12
CA GLY A 226 20.29 14.85 -11.67
C GLY A 226 21.72 14.45 -12.04
N ASN A 227 22.23 13.33 -11.53
CA ASN A 227 23.59 12.88 -11.79
C ASN A 227 23.67 12.02 -13.05
N ALA A 228 24.09 12.63 -14.17
CA ALA A 228 24.19 11.96 -15.46
C ALA A 228 25.12 10.71 -15.41
N GLY A 229 26.21 10.75 -14.62
CA GLY A 229 27.13 9.63 -14.46
C GLY A 229 26.46 8.45 -13.74
N ALA A 230 25.69 8.70 -12.68
CA ALA A 230 24.94 7.67 -11.96
C ALA A 230 23.85 7.04 -12.85
N VAL A 231 23.11 7.86 -13.60
CA VAL A 231 22.07 7.40 -14.53
C VAL A 231 22.67 6.59 -15.67
N ALA A 232 23.77 7.02 -16.28
CA ALA A 232 24.49 6.30 -17.32
C ALA A 232 24.99 4.93 -16.81
N THR A 233 25.57 4.89 -15.61
CA THR A 233 26.04 3.66 -14.95
C THR A 233 24.87 2.70 -14.69
N LEU A 234 23.74 3.22 -14.18
CA LEU A 234 22.53 2.41 -13.98
C LEU A 234 22.02 1.79 -15.29
N ARG A 235 21.97 2.58 -16.37
CA ARG A 235 21.56 2.12 -17.69
C ARG A 235 22.46 1.03 -18.22
N GLN A 236 23.76 1.22 -18.12
CA GLN A 236 24.77 0.24 -18.55
C GLN A 236 24.64 -1.08 -17.78
N ARG A 237 24.67 -1.03 -16.44
CA ARG A 237 24.60 -2.22 -15.58
C ARG A 237 23.27 -2.97 -15.70
N LYS A 238 22.17 -2.22 -15.90
CA LYS A 238 20.80 -2.79 -16.06
C LYS A 238 20.53 -3.27 -17.48
N HIS A 239 21.42 -3.04 -18.44
CA HIS A 239 21.22 -3.29 -19.88
C HIS A 239 19.92 -2.63 -20.39
N ARG A 240 19.76 -1.33 -20.10
CA ARG A 240 18.55 -0.57 -20.41
C ARG A 240 18.90 0.76 -21.11
N PRO A 241 19.30 0.72 -22.39
CA PRO A 241 19.87 1.88 -23.06
C PRO A 241 18.89 3.04 -23.24
N ALA A 242 17.64 2.81 -23.62
CA ALA A 242 16.71 3.86 -24.03
C ALA A 242 15.39 3.91 -23.24
N LYS A 243 14.95 2.80 -22.62
CA LYS A 243 13.66 2.78 -21.92
C LYS A 243 13.63 3.80 -20.79
N PRO A 244 12.58 4.67 -20.65
CA PRO A 244 12.50 5.68 -19.61
C PRO A 244 12.68 5.13 -18.19
N LEU A 245 13.27 5.91 -17.32
CA LEU A 245 13.39 5.64 -15.88
C LEU A 245 12.33 6.45 -15.15
N ALA A 246 11.64 5.82 -14.21
CA ALA A 246 10.73 6.54 -13.32
C ALA A 246 11.53 7.33 -12.27
N VAL A 247 11.05 8.52 -11.93
CA VAL A 247 11.68 9.42 -10.96
C VAL A 247 10.74 9.70 -9.81
N MET A 248 11.21 9.57 -8.60
CA MET A 248 10.50 9.96 -7.39
C MET A 248 10.87 11.38 -7.01
N LEU A 249 9.85 12.24 -6.89
CA LEU A 249 10.01 13.67 -6.61
C LEU A 249 9.79 13.93 -5.11
N PRO A 250 10.53 14.88 -4.52
CA PRO A 250 10.31 15.34 -3.15
C PRO A 250 8.92 15.97 -2.98
N THR A 251 8.44 16.70 -3.97
CA THR A 251 7.15 17.39 -4.00
C THR A 251 6.53 17.35 -5.38
N ALA A 252 5.24 17.55 -5.48
CA ALA A 252 4.51 17.73 -6.74
C ALA A 252 4.29 19.20 -7.11
N GLU A 253 4.92 20.14 -6.41
CA GLU A 253 4.86 21.57 -6.73
C GLU A 253 5.34 21.83 -8.16
N GLY A 254 4.73 22.81 -8.81
CA GLY A 254 5.03 23.13 -10.22
C GLY A 254 4.37 22.23 -11.25
N LEU A 255 3.86 21.05 -10.86
CA LEU A 255 3.15 20.16 -11.76
C LEU A 255 1.67 20.58 -11.94
N PRO A 256 1.04 20.24 -13.08
CA PRO A 256 -0.38 20.48 -13.33
C PRO A 256 -1.29 19.88 -12.25
N ALA A 257 -2.45 20.49 -12.00
CA ALA A 257 -3.38 20.11 -10.94
C ALA A 257 -3.84 18.64 -11.07
N GLU A 258 -4.10 18.20 -12.30
CA GLU A 258 -4.51 16.82 -12.62
C GLU A 258 -3.40 15.82 -12.25
N ALA A 259 -2.16 16.13 -12.58
CA ALA A 259 -1.01 15.29 -12.22
C ALA A 259 -0.83 15.23 -10.70
N ARG A 260 -0.93 16.38 -10.01
CA ARG A 260 -0.84 16.44 -8.54
C ARG A 260 -1.92 15.61 -7.87
N ALA A 261 -3.16 15.67 -8.37
CA ALA A 261 -4.27 14.88 -7.83
C ALA A 261 -4.02 13.37 -7.96
N LEU A 262 -3.51 12.91 -9.11
CA LEU A 262 -3.14 11.51 -9.33
C LEU A 262 -1.97 11.07 -8.44
N LEU A 263 -0.92 11.88 -8.35
CA LEU A 263 0.28 11.61 -7.55
C LEU A 263 -0.03 11.51 -6.05
N SER A 264 -0.94 12.36 -5.55
CA SER A 264 -1.34 12.41 -4.14
C SER A 264 -2.47 11.44 -3.78
N ALA A 265 -3.02 10.71 -4.75
CA ALA A 265 -4.04 9.70 -4.50
C ALA A 265 -3.48 8.53 -3.66
N PRO A 266 -4.31 7.80 -2.91
CA PRO A 266 -3.86 6.62 -2.15
C PRO A 266 -3.16 5.55 -3.01
N ALA A 267 -3.45 5.49 -4.30
CA ALA A 267 -2.79 4.59 -5.24
C ALA A 267 -1.36 5.01 -5.57
N ALA A 268 -1.03 6.30 -5.47
CA ALA A 268 0.28 6.91 -5.75
C ALA A 268 0.97 6.30 -6.99
N PRO A 269 0.37 6.41 -8.19
CA PRO A 269 0.93 5.83 -9.41
C PRO A 269 2.13 6.62 -9.91
N VAL A 270 2.87 6.04 -10.86
CA VAL A 270 3.73 6.81 -11.75
C VAL A 270 2.85 7.57 -12.73
N VAL A 271 3.01 8.89 -12.83
CA VAL A 271 2.27 9.77 -13.73
C VAL A 271 3.20 10.27 -14.81
N LEU A 272 2.80 10.17 -16.10
CA LEU A 272 3.55 10.76 -17.19
C LEU A 272 3.23 12.25 -17.28
N VAL A 273 4.28 13.08 -17.17
CA VAL A 273 4.21 14.54 -17.24
C VAL A 273 5.28 15.09 -18.18
N ASP A 274 5.07 16.27 -18.71
CA ASP A 274 6.08 16.98 -19.51
C ASP A 274 7.38 17.17 -18.69
N LYS A 275 8.50 16.63 -19.17
CA LYS A 275 9.77 16.64 -18.47
C LYS A 275 10.33 18.05 -18.24
N THR A 276 9.92 19.03 -19.05
CA THR A 276 10.34 20.44 -18.89
C THR A 276 9.78 21.11 -17.64
N ARG A 277 8.80 20.44 -16.98
CA ARG A 277 8.20 20.88 -15.72
C ARG A 277 8.94 20.38 -14.48
N ILE A 278 10.02 19.63 -14.67
CA ILE A 278 10.74 18.99 -13.57
C ILE A 278 12.18 19.48 -13.60
N ASP A 279 12.53 20.26 -12.61
CA ASP A 279 13.90 20.73 -12.46
C ASP A 279 14.82 19.61 -11.93
N GLY A 280 16.10 19.70 -12.29
CA GLY A 280 17.16 18.84 -11.75
C GLY A 280 17.19 17.42 -12.32
N LEU A 281 16.55 17.16 -13.47
CA LEU A 281 16.68 15.89 -14.19
C LEU A 281 17.83 15.96 -15.22
N CYS A 282 18.61 14.89 -15.33
CA CYS A 282 19.51 14.73 -16.47
C CYS A 282 18.73 14.24 -17.71
N ASP A 283 19.25 14.54 -18.92
CA ASP A 283 18.60 14.23 -20.20
C ASP A 283 18.35 12.73 -20.39
N ASP A 284 19.21 11.90 -19.83
CA ASP A 284 19.14 10.44 -19.93
C ASP A 284 18.03 9.80 -19.10
N ILE A 285 17.20 10.54 -18.36
CA ILE A 285 16.03 10.00 -17.65
C ILE A 285 14.99 9.47 -18.66
N ALA A 286 14.73 10.22 -19.73
CA ALA A 286 13.76 9.84 -20.77
C ALA A 286 14.30 10.28 -22.15
N PRO A 287 15.33 9.58 -22.68
CA PRO A 287 15.97 10.00 -23.92
C PRO A 287 15.00 9.94 -25.10
N GLY A 288 14.94 11.03 -25.87
CA GLY A 288 14.09 11.16 -27.05
C GLY A 288 12.59 11.30 -26.76
N LEU A 289 12.17 11.41 -25.49
CA LEU A 289 10.77 11.59 -25.10
C LEU A 289 10.55 12.99 -24.50
N ALA A 290 9.34 13.53 -24.75
CA ALA A 290 8.89 14.78 -24.13
C ALA A 290 8.37 14.57 -22.68
N GLU A 291 7.91 13.37 -22.38
CA GLU A 291 7.33 13.01 -21.08
C GLU A 291 8.31 12.20 -20.22
N ALA A 292 8.32 12.46 -18.92
CA ALA A 292 8.97 11.63 -17.91
C ALA A 292 7.92 11.01 -16.96
N GLY A 293 8.16 9.79 -16.52
CA GLY A 293 7.34 9.15 -15.50
C GLY A 293 7.77 9.58 -14.10
N VAL A 294 6.89 10.29 -13.38
CA VAL A 294 7.17 10.75 -12.01
C VAL A 294 6.24 10.11 -11.00
N MET A 295 6.71 9.97 -9.77
CA MET A 295 5.94 9.50 -8.62
C MET A 295 6.27 10.30 -7.37
N LEU A 296 5.41 10.26 -6.38
CA LEU A 296 5.72 10.65 -5.01
C LEU A 296 6.03 9.40 -4.16
N ALA A 297 6.60 9.62 -2.98
CA ALA A 297 6.81 8.56 -2.02
C ALA A 297 5.48 7.89 -1.65
N SER A 298 5.43 6.57 -1.74
CA SER A 298 4.22 5.78 -1.46
C SER A 298 4.28 5.03 -0.13
N ASN A 299 5.44 5.03 0.52
CA ASN A 299 5.62 4.37 1.81
C ASN A 299 6.58 5.18 2.69
N PRO A 300 6.56 4.97 4.02
CA PRO A 300 7.34 5.77 4.96
C PRO A 300 8.85 5.77 4.68
N LEU A 301 9.40 4.63 4.27
CA LEU A 301 10.83 4.52 3.94
C LEU A 301 11.22 5.46 2.80
N GLN A 302 10.40 5.52 1.74
CA GLN A 302 10.64 6.41 0.61
C GLN A 302 10.54 7.89 1.01
N HIS A 303 9.61 8.25 1.91
CA HIS A 303 9.53 9.61 2.46
C HIS A 303 10.81 9.98 3.20
N LEU A 304 11.32 9.11 4.07
CA LEU A 304 12.57 9.36 4.82
C LEU A 304 13.79 9.50 3.90
N VAL A 305 13.88 8.68 2.85
CA VAL A 305 14.96 8.77 1.85
C VAL A 305 14.89 10.09 1.09
N LEU A 306 13.70 10.50 0.61
CA LEU A 306 13.52 11.75 -0.13
C LEU A 306 13.71 12.98 0.73
N GLU A 307 13.26 12.96 1.97
CA GLU A 307 13.48 14.05 2.94
C GLU A 307 14.98 14.29 3.14
N ALA A 308 15.76 13.23 3.33
CA ALA A 308 17.20 13.33 3.54
C ALA A 308 17.98 13.76 2.29
N LEU A 309 17.53 13.36 1.09
CA LEU A 309 18.19 13.72 -0.17
C LEU A 309 17.75 15.07 -0.71
N ALA A 310 16.51 15.49 -0.46
CA ALA A 310 15.90 16.75 -0.91
C ALA A 310 16.04 17.02 -2.42
N ARG A 311 16.06 15.96 -3.24
CA ARG A 311 16.23 16.04 -4.71
C ARG A 311 15.50 14.89 -5.41
N PRO A 312 15.25 14.99 -6.74
CA PRO A 312 14.69 13.89 -7.52
C PRO A 312 15.58 12.64 -7.51
N VAL A 313 14.99 11.47 -7.33
CA VAL A 313 15.68 10.18 -7.26
C VAL A 313 15.11 9.24 -8.31
N VAL A 314 15.96 8.63 -9.13
CA VAL A 314 15.51 7.51 -9.98
C VAL A 314 14.98 6.40 -9.08
N MET A 315 13.81 5.87 -9.43
CA MET A 315 13.21 4.77 -8.69
C MET A 315 12.66 3.74 -9.71
N THR A 316 13.55 2.92 -10.24
CA THR A 316 13.20 1.91 -11.24
C THR A 316 13.15 0.52 -10.64
N SER A 317 12.43 -0.42 -11.27
CA SER A 317 12.27 -1.79 -10.77
C SER A 317 13.60 -2.51 -10.54
N GLY A 318 13.73 -3.19 -9.40
CA GLY A 318 14.92 -3.96 -8.98
C GLY A 318 15.00 -5.31 -9.70
N ASN A 319 15.39 -5.29 -10.97
CA ASN A 319 15.56 -6.46 -11.83
C ASN A 319 16.56 -6.19 -12.95
N LEU A 320 17.15 -7.25 -13.48
CA LEU A 320 17.73 -7.21 -14.82
C LEU A 320 16.62 -7.00 -15.85
N SER A 321 16.95 -6.33 -16.96
CA SER A 321 15.99 -6.05 -18.02
C SER A 321 15.31 -7.36 -18.50
N GLY A 322 13.97 -7.35 -18.58
CA GLY A 322 13.17 -8.50 -18.99
C GLY A 322 12.91 -9.57 -17.90
N ARG A 323 13.49 -9.44 -16.70
CA ARG A 323 13.19 -10.33 -15.57
C ARG A 323 12.19 -9.66 -14.60
N PRO A 324 11.42 -10.44 -13.82
CA PRO A 324 10.59 -9.89 -12.77
C PRO A 324 11.44 -9.34 -11.61
N PRO A 325 10.96 -8.32 -10.86
CA PRO A 325 11.66 -7.79 -9.69
C PRO A 325 11.92 -8.86 -8.62
N ALA A 326 13.05 -8.73 -7.90
CA ALA A 326 13.35 -9.58 -6.75
C ALA A 326 12.31 -9.37 -5.64
N LEU A 327 12.00 -10.43 -4.88
CA LEU A 327 11.05 -10.43 -3.76
C LEU A 327 11.73 -10.64 -2.41
N THR A 328 12.74 -11.51 -2.37
CA THR A 328 13.45 -11.83 -1.12
C THR A 328 14.81 -11.12 -1.07
N ASN A 329 15.34 -10.96 0.14
CA ASN A 329 16.64 -10.34 0.34
C ASN A 329 17.74 -11.14 -0.38
N GLU A 330 17.71 -12.47 -0.28
CA GLU A 330 18.70 -13.39 -0.90
C GLU A 330 18.67 -13.25 -2.43
N ARG A 331 17.47 -13.20 -3.03
CA ARG A 331 17.34 -13.02 -4.48
C ARG A 331 17.83 -11.64 -4.91
N ALA A 332 17.55 -10.59 -4.14
CA ALA A 332 18.02 -9.25 -4.46
C ALA A 332 19.54 -9.16 -4.38
N LEU A 333 20.14 -9.70 -3.33
CA LEU A 333 21.60 -9.75 -3.17
C LEU A 333 22.28 -10.54 -4.31
N ALA A 334 21.67 -11.62 -4.79
CA ALA A 334 22.21 -12.40 -5.90
C ALA A 334 21.95 -11.75 -7.27
N ASP A 335 20.69 -11.36 -7.56
CA ASP A 335 20.29 -10.92 -8.90
C ASP A 335 20.72 -9.49 -9.22
N LEU A 336 20.94 -8.63 -8.20
CA LEU A 336 21.27 -7.22 -8.34
C LEU A 336 22.72 -6.87 -7.96
N ALA A 337 23.55 -7.85 -7.56
CA ALA A 337 24.95 -7.65 -7.18
C ALA A 337 25.79 -6.94 -8.27
N GLY A 338 25.49 -7.19 -9.55
CA GLY A 338 26.17 -6.53 -10.67
C GLY A 338 25.62 -5.15 -11.03
N ILE A 339 24.55 -4.67 -10.34
CA ILE A 339 23.89 -3.40 -10.65
C ILE A 339 24.02 -2.43 -9.47
N ALA A 340 23.68 -2.87 -8.26
CA ALA A 340 23.65 -2.05 -7.06
C ALA A 340 25.01 -2.05 -6.35
N ASP A 341 25.40 -0.88 -5.84
CA ASP A 341 26.60 -0.70 -5.01
C ASP A 341 26.31 -1.00 -3.53
N GLY A 342 25.02 -1.05 -3.15
CA GLY A 342 24.56 -1.40 -1.82
C GLY A 342 23.07 -1.66 -1.76
N PHE A 343 22.62 -2.20 -0.62
CA PHE A 343 21.27 -2.73 -0.45
C PHE A 343 20.66 -2.22 0.85
N LEU A 344 19.54 -1.51 0.74
CA LEU A 344 18.69 -1.15 1.88
C LEU A 344 17.54 -2.18 1.96
N LEU A 345 17.69 -3.10 2.90
CA LEU A 345 16.86 -4.26 3.12
C LEU A 345 15.92 -4.06 4.31
N HIS A 346 14.97 -4.95 4.47
CA HIS A 346 14.22 -5.14 5.72
C HIS A 346 13.73 -6.58 5.85
N ASN A 347 13.37 -6.99 7.07
CA ASN A 347 12.98 -8.35 7.41
C ASN A 347 11.47 -8.65 7.28
N ARG A 348 10.65 -7.74 6.72
CA ARG A 348 9.27 -8.05 6.34
C ARG A 348 9.24 -8.66 4.95
N ASP A 349 8.56 -9.82 4.80
CA ASP A 349 8.40 -10.47 3.51
C ASP A 349 7.50 -9.67 2.56
N ILE A 350 7.83 -9.74 1.28
CA ILE A 350 6.93 -9.36 0.19
C ILE A 350 6.25 -10.65 -0.27
N VAL A 351 4.94 -10.77 -0.03
CA VAL A 351 4.17 -11.99 -0.37
C VAL A 351 3.69 -11.94 -1.81
N GLN A 352 3.14 -10.79 -2.23
CA GLN A 352 2.66 -10.60 -3.59
C GLN A 352 3.55 -9.60 -4.32
N ARG A 353 4.06 -10.00 -5.50
CA ARG A 353 4.79 -9.09 -6.37
C ARG A 353 3.86 -8.06 -6.96
N MET A 354 4.24 -6.79 -6.82
CA MET A 354 3.51 -5.67 -7.41
C MET A 354 4.49 -4.67 -7.99
N ASP A 355 4.30 -4.36 -9.27
CA ASP A 355 5.00 -3.26 -9.94
C ASP A 355 4.25 -1.94 -9.69
N ASP A 356 4.83 -0.80 -10.03
CA ASP A 356 4.14 0.48 -9.94
C ASP A 356 3.13 0.63 -11.08
N SER A 357 1.96 1.18 -10.77
CA SER A 357 1.00 1.57 -11.80
C SER A 357 1.51 2.77 -12.58
N VAL A 358 1.15 2.87 -13.85
CA VAL A 358 1.54 3.97 -14.73
C VAL A 358 0.29 4.55 -15.38
N VAL A 359 0.11 5.86 -15.23
CA VAL A 359 -1.02 6.60 -15.79
C VAL A 359 -0.53 7.84 -16.54
N ARG A 360 -1.28 8.28 -17.55
CA ARG A 360 -1.07 9.60 -18.13
C ARG A 360 -1.70 10.67 -17.24
N GLN A 361 -1.26 11.90 -17.38
CA GLN A 361 -1.87 13.06 -16.72
C GLN A 361 -3.40 13.15 -16.99
N SER A 362 -3.89 12.70 -18.15
CA SER A 362 -5.30 12.59 -18.48
C SER A 362 -6.09 11.55 -17.66
N GLY A 363 -5.42 10.74 -16.86
CA GLY A 363 -6.02 9.60 -16.14
C GLY A 363 -6.04 8.29 -16.92
N GLU A 364 -5.55 8.26 -18.16
CA GLU A 364 -5.45 7.04 -18.95
C GLU A 364 -4.48 6.05 -18.32
N MET A 365 -4.95 4.82 -18.06
CA MET A 365 -4.17 3.76 -17.40
C MET A 365 -3.30 3.00 -18.42
N LEU A 366 -1.98 3.15 -18.33
CA LEU A 366 -1.02 2.42 -19.17
C LEU A 366 -0.57 1.10 -18.54
N ARG A 367 -0.43 1.06 -17.22
CA ARG A 367 -0.17 -0.15 -16.44
C ARG A 367 -0.98 -0.10 -15.17
N ARG A 368 -1.76 -1.14 -14.93
CA ARG A 368 -2.57 -1.29 -13.72
C ARG A 368 -1.93 -2.30 -12.79
N SER A 369 -1.45 -1.86 -11.63
CA SER A 369 -0.72 -2.67 -10.64
C SER A 369 -0.92 -2.11 -9.23
N ARG A 370 0.13 -1.75 -8.49
CA ARG A 370 0.06 -1.26 -7.10
C ARG A 370 -0.93 -0.10 -6.96
N GLY A 371 -1.72 -0.14 -5.89
CA GLY A 371 -2.75 0.85 -5.57
C GLY A 371 -4.10 0.63 -6.29
N TYR A 372 -4.12 -0.20 -7.35
CA TYR A 372 -5.33 -0.52 -8.12
C TYR A 372 -5.67 -2.00 -8.10
N VAL A 373 -4.64 -2.88 -8.13
CA VAL A 373 -4.84 -4.34 -8.04
C VAL A 373 -4.92 -4.72 -6.55
N PRO A 374 -5.85 -5.61 -6.16
CA PRO A 374 -6.65 -6.53 -6.96
C PRO A 374 -8.10 -6.07 -7.26
N ASP A 375 -8.40 -4.77 -7.21
CA ASP A 375 -9.76 -4.30 -7.52
C ASP A 375 -10.24 -4.85 -8.87
N ALA A 376 -11.48 -5.34 -8.93
CA ALA A 376 -12.08 -5.79 -10.16
C ALA A 376 -12.35 -4.62 -11.12
N LEU A 377 -12.19 -4.87 -12.42
CA LEU A 377 -12.67 -3.96 -13.45
C LEU A 377 -14.10 -4.35 -13.83
N PRO A 378 -15.03 -3.36 -13.99
CA PRO A 378 -16.34 -3.64 -14.54
C PRO A 378 -16.20 -4.15 -15.97
N LEU A 379 -16.97 -5.17 -16.32
CA LEU A 379 -17.06 -5.61 -17.72
C LEU A 379 -17.82 -4.55 -18.52
N PRO A 380 -17.44 -4.28 -19.80
CA PRO A 380 -18.22 -3.45 -20.67
C PRO A 380 -19.66 -3.94 -20.79
N PRO A 381 -20.64 -3.03 -21.01
CA PRO A 381 -22.03 -3.43 -21.25
C PRO A 381 -22.12 -4.43 -22.40
N GLY A 382 -22.91 -5.48 -22.24
CA GLY A 382 -23.10 -6.52 -23.27
C GLY A 382 -22.06 -7.63 -23.31
N VAL A 383 -20.98 -7.54 -22.51
CA VAL A 383 -20.00 -8.62 -22.36
C VAL A 383 -20.46 -9.58 -21.27
N SER A 384 -20.91 -10.77 -21.66
CA SER A 384 -21.14 -11.86 -20.71
C SER A 384 -19.81 -12.32 -20.09
N ARG A 385 -19.83 -12.79 -18.83
CA ARG A 385 -18.64 -13.36 -18.19
C ARG A 385 -18.04 -14.43 -19.11
N PRO A 386 -16.80 -14.27 -19.60
CA PRO A 386 -16.14 -15.38 -20.26
C PRO A 386 -15.97 -16.51 -19.23
N PRO A 387 -16.06 -17.79 -19.61
CA PRO A 387 -15.58 -18.86 -18.77
C PRO A 387 -14.14 -18.50 -18.37
N ALA A 388 -13.82 -18.60 -17.09
CA ALA A 388 -12.55 -18.14 -16.52
C ALA A 388 -11.37 -18.82 -17.21
N ALA A 389 -10.87 -18.22 -18.26
CA ALA A 389 -9.60 -18.53 -18.87
C ALA A 389 -8.60 -17.46 -18.46
N ALA A 390 -7.97 -17.66 -17.29
CA ALA A 390 -6.77 -16.91 -16.98
C ALA A 390 -5.66 -17.48 -17.87
N VAL A 391 -5.20 -16.74 -18.86
CA VAL A 391 -4.01 -17.06 -19.62
C VAL A 391 -2.80 -16.59 -18.83
N PRO A 392 -2.01 -17.47 -18.20
CA PRO A 392 -0.78 -17.07 -17.55
C PRO A 392 0.22 -16.65 -18.63
N ARG A 393 0.60 -15.37 -18.66
CA ARG A 393 1.86 -14.99 -19.30
C ARG A 393 3.00 -15.53 -18.44
N ARG A 394 3.99 -16.19 -19.06
CA ARG A 394 5.21 -16.70 -18.40
C ARG A 394 5.76 -15.66 -17.40
N GLY A 395 5.86 -16.03 -16.14
CA GLY A 395 6.38 -15.18 -15.05
C GLY A 395 5.33 -14.59 -14.11
N TYR A 396 4.02 -14.73 -14.37
CA TYR A 396 2.92 -14.22 -13.54
C TYR A 396 2.01 -15.34 -13.00
N GLU A 397 2.55 -16.52 -12.76
CA GLU A 397 1.81 -17.75 -12.44
C GLU A 397 1.03 -17.74 -11.12
N LYS A 398 1.03 -16.63 -10.33
CA LYS A 398 0.40 -16.57 -9.01
C LYS A 398 -0.79 -15.60 -8.89
N TYR A 399 -1.28 -15.05 -9.97
CA TYR A 399 -2.45 -14.14 -9.92
C TYR A 399 -3.77 -14.82 -10.29
N LEU A 400 -3.91 -16.12 -10.04
CA LEU A 400 -5.21 -16.77 -10.05
C LEU A 400 -5.96 -16.37 -8.77
N LEU A 401 -6.98 -15.54 -8.93
CA LEU A 401 -7.94 -15.26 -7.87
C LEU A 401 -8.53 -16.59 -7.37
N PRO A 402 -8.58 -16.84 -6.05
CA PRO A 402 -9.33 -17.98 -5.50
C PRO A 402 -10.80 -17.78 -5.85
N GLY A 403 -11.33 -18.59 -6.73
CA GLY A 403 -12.73 -18.51 -7.16
C GLY A 403 -13.04 -19.14 -8.51
N ALA A 404 -12.03 -19.50 -9.31
CA ALA A 404 -12.21 -20.25 -10.55
C ALA A 404 -12.13 -21.77 -10.30
N ARG A 405 -12.97 -22.29 -9.40
CA ARG A 405 -13.35 -23.71 -9.42
C ARG A 405 -14.86 -23.78 -9.65
N ARG A 406 -15.22 -24.39 -10.79
CA ARG A 406 -16.50 -24.88 -11.31
C ARG A 406 -17.77 -24.48 -10.59
#